data_118f406f28115a62068414a36ffd2c60
#
_entry.id   118f406f28115a62068414a36ffd2c60
#
_cell.length_a   1.000
_cell.length_b   1.000
_cell.length_c   1.000
_cell.angle_alpha   90.00
_cell.angle_beta   90.00
_cell.angle_gamma   90.00
#
_symmetry.space_group_name_H-M   'P 1'
#
loop_
_entity.id
_entity.type
_entity.pdbx_description
1 polymer ?
#
loop_
_entity_poly.entity_id
_entity_poly.type
_entity_poly.pdbx_seq_one_letter_code
_entity_poly.pdbx_strand_id
1 'polypeptide(L)'
;LVKSLIFAQSNDYVWHEVVLEQTEAGKLALLGDPAWRARARESWDTRAWEHAPMKNPDRLLLENSDNNHGPVGITLAEYARQLGVHHSDAMAEWLINNGIQSTVQMAPFDLDEEMIVRLIKDPYSVGNINDAPAHGQMLCGAGENLELITKYARELGAISLEHAIHSMTGKLAGHFNLKDRGELKVGKRADIAVFHLDEIATRPKKKV
;
A
#
# COMPACT_ATOMS: atom_id res chain seq x y z
N LEU A 1 -1.55 1.36 -0.58
CA LEU A 1 -0.41 0.46 -0.56
C LEU A 1 -0.07 0.05 -1.99
N VAL A 2 1.09 0.46 -2.49
CA VAL A 2 1.59 0.12 -3.83
C VAL A 2 2.62 -1.01 -3.68
N LYS A 3 2.47 -2.06 -4.46
CA LYS A 3 3.34 -3.23 -4.41
C LYS A 3 3.78 -3.64 -5.81
N SER A 4 4.97 -4.22 -5.92
CA SER A 4 5.27 -5.10 -7.05
C SER A 4 4.19 -6.19 -7.14
N LEU A 5 3.70 -6.44 -8.34
CA LEU A 5 2.63 -7.43 -8.54
C LEU A 5 3.11 -8.84 -8.12
N ILE A 6 4.35 -9.19 -8.40
CA ILE A 6 4.94 -10.45 -7.97
C ILE A 6 4.92 -10.56 -6.45
N PHE A 7 5.29 -9.49 -5.74
CA PHE A 7 5.29 -9.48 -4.28
C PHE A 7 3.88 -9.60 -3.70
N ALA A 8 2.87 -9.05 -4.37
CA ALA A 8 1.48 -9.17 -3.94
C ALA A 8 1.01 -10.63 -3.85
N GLN A 9 1.63 -11.54 -4.62
CA GLN A 9 1.32 -12.96 -4.65
C GLN A 9 2.35 -13.84 -3.93
N SER A 10 3.34 -13.25 -3.28
CA SER A 10 4.44 -13.99 -2.64
C SER A 10 4.01 -14.99 -1.55
N ASN A 11 2.81 -14.84 -1.00
CA ASN A 11 2.24 -15.77 -0.02
C ASN A 11 1.68 -17.06 -0.65
N ASP A 12 1.55 -17.12 -1.96
CA ASP A 12 1.23 -18.34 -2.67
C ASP A 12 2.50 -19.11 -3.03
N TYR A 13 2.53 -20.42 -2.73
CA TYR A 13 3.74 -21.22 -2.92
C TYR A 13 4.17 -21.30 -4.39
N VAL A 14 3.24 -21.36 -5.32
CA VAL A 14 3.54 -21.44 -6.76
C VAL A 14 4.02 -20.08 -7.26
N TRP A 15 3.35 -19.00 -6.89
CA TRP A 15 3.77 -17.65 -7.22
C TRP A 15 5.08 -17.25 -6.54
N HIS A 16 5.38 -17.84 -5.37
CA HIS A 16 6.66 -17.62 -4.69
C HIS A 16 7.86 -18.11 -5.52
N GLU A 17 7.68 -19.12 -6.37
CA GLU A 17 8.70 -19.57 -7.31
C GLU A 17 9.19 -18.43 -8.22
N VAL A 18 8.28 -17.56 -8.66
CA VAL A 18 8.64 -16.37 -9.47
C VAL A 18 9.45 -15.35 -8.65
N VAL A 19 9.16 -15.22 -7.35
CA VAL A 19 9.94 -14.34 -6.46
C VAL A 19 11.36 -14.88 -6.27
N LEU A 20 11.50 -16.18 -6.11
CA LEU A 20 12.79 -16.85 -5.88
C LEU A 20 13.67 -16.91 -7.13
N GLU A 21 13.07 -16.88 -8.32
CA GLU A 21 13.87 -16.86 -9.57
C GLU A 21 14.72 -15.59 -9.64
N GLN A 22 16.00 -15.73 -9.92
CA GLN A 22 16.97 -14.65 -9.80
C GLN A 22 17.04 -13.77 -11.05
N THR A 23 16.63 -14.27 -12.19
CA THR A 23 16.74 -13.57 -13.47
C THR A 23 15.37 -13.13 -13.99
N GLU A 24 15.33 -11.99 -14.64
CA GLU A 24 14.10 -11.54 -15.31
C GLU A 24 13.65 -12.51 -16.39
N ALA A 25 14.59 -13.02 -17.18
CA ALA A 25 14.31 -14.02 -18.22
C ALA A 25 13.72 -15.30 -17.64
N GLY A 26 14.24 -15.78 -16.50
CA GLY A 26 13.70 -16.94 -15.81
C GLY A 26 12.29 -16.69 -15.25
N LYS A 27 12.04 -15.50 -14.68
CA LYS A 27 10.69 -15.10 -14.24
C LYS A 27 9.69 -15.10 -15.39
N LEU A 28 10.05 -14.51 -16.52
CA LEU A 28 9.21 -14.48 -17.72
C LEU A 28 8.98 -15.87 -18.28
N ALA A 29 10.00 -16.76 -18.27
CA ALA A 29 9.87 -18.13 -18.70
C ALA A 29 8.88 -18.92 -17.82
N LEU A 30 8.96 -18.77 -16.50
CA LEU A 30 8.00 -19.39 -15.58
C LEU A 30 6.57 -18.87 -15.84
N LEU A 31 6.37 -17.56 -15.92
CA LEU A 31 5.08 -16.97 -16.18
C LEU A 31 4.47 -17.39 -17.53
N GLY A 32 5.31 -17.72 -18.50
CA GLY A 32 4.91 -18.24 -19.82
C GLY A 32 4.66 -19.76 -19.86
N ASP A 33 5.13 -20.52 -18.87
CA ASP A 33 5.02 -21.99 -18.87
C ASP A 33 3.59 -22.47 -18.60
N PRO A 34 2.96 -23.21 -19.53
CA PRO A 34 1.60 -23.73 -19.33
C PRO A 34 1.46 -24.66 -18.13
N ALA A 35 2.47 -25.46 -17.80
CA ALA A 35 2.44 -26.38 -16.67
C ALA A 35 2.52 -25.60 -15.35
N TRP A 36 3.35 -24.58 -15.25
CA TRP A 36 3.39 -23.68 -14.12
C TRP A 36 2.05 -22.94 -13.95
N ARG A 37 1.49 -22.41 -15.04
CA ARG A 37 0.17 -21.72 -15.01
C ARG A 37 -0.95 -22.61 -14.51
N ALA A 38 -0.96 -23.89 -14.90
CA ALA A 38 -1.95 -24.84 -14.39
C ALA A 38 -1.85 -25.00 -12.87
N ARG A 39 -0.64 -25.16 -12.34
CA ARG A 39 -0.39 -25.20 -10.89
C ARG A 39 -0.77 -23.89 -10.19
N ALA A 40 -0.45 -22.76 -10.81
CA ALA A 40 -0.76 -21.43 -10.27
C ALA A 40 -2.28 -21.18 -10.16
N ARG A 41 -3.07 -21.62 -11.15
CA ARG A 41 -4.54 -21.58 -11.07
C ARG A 41 -5.07 -22.46 -9.93
N GLU A 42 -4.62 -23.70 -9.85
CA GLU A 42 -5.03 -24.62 -8.78
C GLU A 42 -4.68 -24.05 -7.40
N SER A 43 -3.48 -23.52 -7.24
CA SER A 43 -3.05 -22.88 -5.99
C SER A 43 -3.88 -21.64 -5.66
N TRP A 44 -4.16 -20.82 -6.65
CA TRP A 44 -5.04 -19.64 -6.50
C TRP A 44 -6.40 -20.02 -5.93
N ASP A 45 -7.02 -21.06 -6.48
CA ASP A 45 -8.38 -21.45 -6.10
C ASP A 45 -8.45 -22.16 -4.76
N THR A 46 -7.45 -22.98 -4.43
CA THR A 46 -7.52 -23.93 -3.31
C THR A 46 -6.77 -23.50 -2.07
N ARG A 47 -5.67 -22.76 -2.21
CA ARG A 47 -4.73 -22.48 -1.11
C ARG A 47 -4.67 -21.02 -0.67
N ALA A 48 -5.32 -20.14 -1.38
CA ALA A 48 -5.26 -18.73 -1.05
C ALA A 48 -5.93 -18.45 0.29
N TRP A 49 -5.19 -17.78 1.16
CA TRP A 49 -5.75 -17.22 2.38
C TRP A 49 -6.84 -16.18 2.03
N GLU A 50 -7.95 -16.17 2.77
CA GLU A 50 -9.13 -15.34 2.46
C GLU A 50 -8.82 -13.85 2.29
N HIS A 51 -7.84 -13.34 3.04
CA HIS A 51 -7.39 -11.94 2.94
C HIS A 51 -6.21 -11.74 1.98
N ALA A 52 -5.73 -12.80 1.32
CA ALA A 52 -4.68 -12.66 0.33
C ALA A 52 -5.15 -11.81 -0.86
N PRO A 53 -4.27 -11.00 -1.48
CA PRO A 53 -4.62 -10.21 -2.66
C PRO A 53 -5.25 -11.04 -3.77
N MET A 54 -4.78 -12.26 -3.97
CA MET A 54 -5.31 -13.19 -4.98
C MET A 54 -6.79 -13.55 -4.78
N LYS A 55 -7.30 -13.56 -3.56
CA LYS A 55 -8.73 -13.78 -3.28
C LYS A 55 -9.58 -12.53 -3.55
N ASN A 56 -8.94 -11.39 -3.79
CA ASN A 56 -9.60 -10.11 -3.96
C ASN A 56 -9.14 -9.39 -5.23
N PRO A 57 -9.25 -10.01 -6.43
CA PRO A 57 -8.76 -9.41 -7.67
C PRO A 57 -9.48 -8.12 -8.05
N ASP A 58 -10.72 -7.92 -7.56
CA ASP A 58 -11.47 -6.66 -7.69
C ASP A 58 -10.85 -5.49 -6.91
N ARG A 59 -9.98 -5.79 -5.96
CA ARG A 59 -9.29 -4.81 -5.12
C ARG A 59 -7.85 -4.56 -5.55
N LEU A 60 -7.35 -5.30 -6.53
CA LEU A 60 -6.02 -5.11 -7.12
C LEU A 60 -6.13 -4.16 -8.31
N LEU A 61 -5.86 -2.89 -8.10
CA LEU A 61 -5.77 -1.90 -9.17
C LEU A 61 -4.42 -2.02 -9.86
N LEU A 62 -4.42 -2.23 -11.17
CA LEU A 62 -3.23 -2.19 -12.02
C LEU A 62 -2.79 -0.73 -12.14
N GLU A 63 -1.72 -0.33 -11.44
CA GLU A 63 -1.41 1.08 -11.26
C GLU A 63 -0.30 1.59 -12.18
N ASN A 64 0.79 0.84 -12.29
CA ASN A 64 1.93 1.28 -13.08
C ASN A 64 2.50 0.15 -13.93
N SER A 65 2.56 0.40 -15.23
CA SER A 65 3.22 -0.45 -16.21
C SER A 65 4.67 0.01 -16.39
N ASP A 66 5.62 -0.89 -16.17
CA ASP A 66 7.05 -0.60 -16.26
C ASP A 66 7.45 -0.19 -17.69
N ASN A 67 6.87 -0.84 -18.71
CA ASN A 67 7.12 -0.55 -20.11
C ASN A 67 6.03 0.24 -20.85
N ASN A 68 5.02 0.74 -20.12
CA ASN A 68 3.90 1.54 -20.63
C ASN A 68 2.96 0.85 -21.62
N HIS A 69 2.89 -0.48 -21.67
CA HIS A 69 1.95 -1.17 -22.56
C HIS A 69 0.51 -1.19 -22.00
N GLY A 70 0.33 -1.08 -20.66
CA GLY A 70 -1.00 -1.07 -20.05
C GLY A 70 -1.74 -2.41 -20.16
N PRO A 71 -3.02 -2.46 -19.84
CA PRO A 71 -3.80 -1.34 -19.30
C PRO A 71 -3.42 -0.99 -17.86
N VAL A 72 -3.67 0.24 -17.46
CA VAL A 72 -3.58 0.73 -16.07
C VAL A 72 -4.88 1.42 -15.67
N GLY A 73 -5.14 1.55 -14.38
CA GLY A 73 -6.35 2.19 -13.86
C GLY A 73 -7.59 1.28 -13.82
N ILE A 74 -7.43 0.00 -14.15
CA ILE A 74 -8.48 -1.02 -14.01
C ILE A 74 -8.09 -2.09 -12.98
N THR A 75 -9.04 -2.86 -12.48
CA THR A 75 -8.75 -3.95 -11.55
C THR A 75 -8.24 -5.20 -12.29
N LEU A 76 -7.53 -6.07 -11.56
CA LEU A 76 -7.12 -7.37 -12.10
C LEU A 76 -8.33 -8.21 -12.52
N ALA A 77 -9.44 -8.15 -11.77
CA ALA A 77 -10.66 -8.85 -12.12
C ALA A 77 -11.26 -8.34 -13.44
N GLU A 78 -11.26 -7.03 -13.65
CA GLU A 78 -11.71 -6.46 -14.91
C GLU A 78 -10.81 -6.86 -16.08
N TYR A 79 -9.51 -6.82 -15.91
CA TYR A 79 -8.56 -7.25 -16.92
C TYR A 79 -8.72 -8.74 -17.26
N ALA A 80 -8.90 -9.61 -16.26
CA ALA A 80 -9.18 -11.03 -16.48
C ALA A 80 -10.45 -11.26 -17.29
N ARG A 81 -11.53 -10.49 -17.00
CA ARG A 81 -12.77 -10.53 -17.78
C ARG A 81 -12.58 -10.09 -19.23
N GLN A 82 -11.79 -9.05 -19.47
CA GLN A 82 -11.50 -8.58 -20.82
C GLN A 82 -10.74 -9.63 -21.65
N LEU A 83 -9.83 -10.37 -21.01
CA LEU A 83 -9.09 -11.44 -21.66
C LEU A 83 -9.85 -12.77 -21.74
N GLY A 84 -10.90 -12.94 -20.94
CA GLY A 84 -11.63 -14.21 -20.84
C GLY A 84 -10.81 -15.33 -20.20
N VAL A 85 -9.92 -15.00 -19.25
CA VAL A 85 -9.00 -15.95 -18.62
C VAL A 85 -9.11 -15.93 -17.09
N HIS A 86 -8.54 -16.93 -16.45
CA HIS A 86 -8.43 -16.98 -14.99
C HIS A 86 -7.60 -15.80 -14.43
N HIS A 87 -7.90 -15.33 -13.21
CA HIS A 87 -7.21 -14.21 -12.58
C HIS A 87 -5.68 -14.41 -12.47
N SER A 88 -5.23 -15.63 -12.16
CA SER A 88 -3.81 -15.98 -12.13
C SER A 88 -3.17 -15.85 -13.51
N ASP A 89 -3.85 -16.26 -14.57
CA ASP A 89 -3.36 -16.11 -15.94
C ASP A 89 -3.33 -14.65 -16.36
N ALA A 90 -4.37 -13.89 -16.04
CA ALA A 90 -4.42 -12.46 -16.32
C ALA A 90 -3.25 -11.72 -15.66
N MET A 91 -2.92 -12.09 -14.43
CA MET A 91 -1.79 -11.54 -13.71
C MET A 91 -0.45 -11.87 -14.38
N ALA A 92 -0.28 -13.12 -14.80
CA ALA A 92 0.91 -13.55 -15.53
C ALA A 92 1.04 -12.83 -16.89
N GLU A 93 -0.05 -12.74 -17.65
CA GLU A 93 -0.09 -11.97 -18.92
C GLU A 93 0.24 -10.51 -18.71
N TRP A 94 -0.31 -9.89 -17.67
CA TRP A 94 -0.06 -8.49 -17.41
C TRP A 94 1.42 -8.24 -17.09
N LEU A 95 2.06 -9.10 -16.29
CA LEU A 95 3.49 -9.01 -15.99
C LEU A 95 4.38 -9.24 -17.21
N ILE A 96 4.04 -10.21 -18.06
CA ILE A 96 4.78 -10.48 -19.31
C ILE A 96 4.72 -9.27 -20.23
N ASN A 97 3.53 -8.67 -20.38
CA ASN A 97 3.33 -7.55 -21.29
C ASN A 97 3.84 -6.21 -20.74
N ASN A 98 3.85 -6.02 -19.43
CA ASN A 98 4.11 -4.72 -18.82
C ASN A 98 5.46 -4.65 -18.07
N GLY A 99 6.16 -5.77 -17.92
CA GLY A 99 7.42 -5.84 -17.19
C GLY A 99 7.27 -6.26 -15.72
N ILE A 100 8.29 -6.91 -15.23
CA ILE A 100 8.33 -7.54 -13.90
C ILE A 100 8.27 -6.51 -12.76
N GLN A 101 8.70 -5.28 -12.99
CA GLN A 101 8.68 -4.20 -12.00
C GLN A 101 7.33 -3.45 -11.95
N SER A 102 6.38 -3.87 -12.76
CA SER A 102 5.03 -3.29 -12.75
C SER A 102 4.36 -3.44 -11.38
N THR A 103 3.57 -2.43 -11.00
CA THR A 103 3.02 -2.34 -9.64
C THR A 103 1.49 -2.35 -9.63
N VAL A 104 0.94 -2.87 -8.54
CA VAL A 104 -0.48 -2.79 -8.22
C VAL A 104 -0.70 -1.97 -6.96
N GLN A 105 -1.84 -1.33 -6.89
CA GLN A 105 -2.35 -0.72 -5.66
C GLN A 105 -3.50 -1.58 -5.12
N MET A 106 -3.42 -1.94 -3.84
CA MET A 106 -4.59 -2.50 -3.16
C MET A 106 -5.59 -1.38 -2.88
N ALA A 107 -6.83 -1.54 -3.31
CA ALA A 107 -7.91 -0.65 -2.89
C ALA A 107 -8.03 -0.65 -1.37
N PRO A 108 -8.34 0.49 -0.75
CA PRO A 108 -8.62 0.55 0.68
C PRO A 108 -9.70 -0.46 1.06
N PHE A 109 -9.61 -1.01 2.26
CA PHE A 109 -10.75 -1.72 2.85
C PHE A 109 -11.89 -0.72 3.06
N ASP A 110 -13.13 -1.19 3.03
CA ASP A 110 -14.26 -0.41 3.51
C ASP A 110 -14.03 -0.18 5.00
N LEU A 111 -13.47 0.98 5.31
CA LEU A 111 -13.10 1.36 6.66
C LEU A 111 -14.31 2.06 7.29
N ASP A 112 -14.63 1.68 8.50
CA ASP A 112 -15.59 2.40 9.33
C ASP A 112 -14.93 3.73 9.77
N GLU A 113 -15.16 4.79 9.00
CA GLU A 113 -14.60 6.12 9.25
C GLU A 113 -15.02 6.67 10.62
N GLU A 114 -16.22 6.37 11.07
CA GLU A 114 -16.70 6.81 12.40
C GLU A 114 -15.89 6.14 13.49
N MET A 115 -15.66 4.83 13.38
CA MET A 115 -14.83 4.09 14.31
C MET A 115 -13.39 4.57 14.31
N ILE A 116 -12.83 4.86 13.13
CA ILE A 116 -11.47 5.42 13.02
C ILE A 116 -11.37 6.76 13.73
N VAL A 117 -12.32 7.66 13.52
CA VAL A 117 -12.35 8.96 14.19
C VAL A 117 -12.46 8.79 15.71
N ARG A 118 -13.27 7.84 16.18
CA ARG A 118 -13.35 7.52 17.63
C ARG A 118 -12.02 7.05 18.17
N LEU A 119 -11.33 6.17 17.47
CA LEU A 119 -9.99 5.69 17.87
C LEU A 119 -8.94 6.82 17.85
N ILE A 120 -8.96 7.70 16.85
CA ILE A 120 -8.06 8.86 16.80
C ILE A 120 -8.28 9.79 18.01
N LYS A 121 -9.54 9.99 18.42
CA LYS A 121 -9.91 10.83 19.57
C LYS A 121 -9.67 10.19 20.92
N ASP A 122 -9.48 8.88 20.96
CA ASP A 122 -9.28 8.17 22.22
C ASP A 122 -7.98 8.61 22.91
N PRO A 123 -8.01 8.97 24.20
CA PRO A 123 -6.82 9.44 24.90
C PRO A 123 -5.74 8.38 25.06
N TYR A 124 -6.09 7.11 25.03
CA TYR A 124 -5.16 5.98 25.17
C TYR A 124 -4.68 5.42 23.83
N SER A 125 -5.32 5.80 22.72
CA SER A 125 -4.88 5.40 21.38
C SER A 125 -3.66 6.19 20.96
N VAL A 126 -2.61 5.50 20.53
CA VAL A 126 -1.39 6.10 19.98
C VAL A 126 -1.34 5.74 18.49
N GLY A 127 -2.32 6.23 17.74
CA GLY A 127 -2.40 6.03 16.30
C GLY A 127 -1.44 6.95 15.58
N ASN A 128 -0.35 6.45 15.09
CA ASN A 128 0.53 7.10 14.13
C ASN A 128 1.71 6.19 13.81
N ILE A 129 1.44 5.01 13.29
CA ILE A 129 2.47 4.04 12.92
C ILE A 129 2.64 4.10 11.41
N ASN A 130 3.89 4.15 10.97
CA ASN A 130 4.28 4.07 9.58
C ASN A 130 5.14 2.83 9.39
N ASP A 131 4.77 1.99 8.44
CA ASP A 131 5.47 0.75 8.08
C ASP A 131 6.40 0.94 6.86
N ALA A 132 6.74 2.18 6.52
CA ALA A 132 7.66 2.49 5.44
C ALA A 132 9.12 2.54 5.97
N PRO A 133 10.08 2.03 5.24
CA PRO A 133 10.02 1.16 4.06
C PRO A 133 10.27 -0.30 4.45
N ALA A 134 9.23 -1.01 4.87
CA ALA A 134 9.37 -2.37 5.39
C ALA A 134 10.04 -3.33 4.40
N HIS A 135 9.83 -3.15 3.11
CA HIS A 135 10.44 -3.97 2.05
C HIS A 135 10.76 -3.13 0.82
N GLY A 136 11.92 -3.34 0.20
CA GLY A 136 12.38 -2.59 -0.96
C GLY A 136 11.48 -2.65 -2.19
N GLN A 137 10.60 -3.67 -2.27
CA GLN A 137 9.64 -3.86 -3.37
C GLN A 137 8.20 -3.47 -2.98
N MET A 138 8.00 -2.95 -1.79
CA MET A 138 6.70 -2.59 -1.26
C MET A 138 6.77 -1.19 -0.66
N LEU A 139 6.05 -0.26 -1.26
CA LEU A 139 5.82 1.03 -0.65
C LEU A 139 4.70 0.89 0.38
N CYS A 140 5.08 0.67 1.63
CA CYS A 140 4.15 0.73 2.74
C CYS A 140 4.10 2.17 3.23
N GLY A 141 2.97 2.80 3.05
CA GLY A 141 2.50 3.92 3.82
C GLY A 141 3.44 5.12 4.00
N ALA A 142 4.20 5.52 2.98
CA ALA A 142 4.92 6.78 3.06
C ALA A 142 3.93 7.95 3.04
N GLY A 143 3.82 8.67 4.16
CA GLY A 143 2.94 9.84 4.28
C GLY A 143 1.60 9.57 4.95
N GLU A 144 1.27 8.35 5.36
CA GLU A 144 0.03 8.02 6.08
C GLU A 144 -0.16 8.87 7.34
N ASN A 145 0.90 9.19 8.03
CA ASN A 145 0.85 10.07 9.20
C ASN A 145 0.28 11.46 8.88
N LEU A 146 0.46 11.92 7.64
CA LEU A 146 -0.10 13.19 7.21
C LEU A 146 -1.62 13.15 7.01
N GLU A 147 -2.24 11.97 6.95
CA GLU A 147 -3.70 11.85 6.86
C GLU A 147 -4.42 12.43 8.08
N LEU A 148 -3.78 12.44 9.25
CA LEU A 148 -4.33 13.14 10.41
C LEU A 148 -4.55 14.62 10.12
N ILE A 149 -3.65 15.26 9.37
CA ILE A 149 -3.75 16.66 9.00
C ILE A 149 -4.64 16.85 7.77
N THR A 150 -4.38 16.07 6.71
CA THR A 150 -5.02 16.29 5.41
C THR A 150 -6.46 15.80 5.39
N LYS A 151 -6.68 14.54 5.74
CA LYS A 151 -8.00 13.90 5.69
C LYS A 151 -8.82 14.27 6.92
N TYR A 152 -8.33 13.97 8.13
CA TYR A 152 -9.16 14.06 9.33
C TYR A 152 -9.33 15.47 9.88
N ALA A 153 -8.31 16.33 9.78
CA ALA A 153 -8.43 17.71 10.22
C ALA A 153 -8.93 18.64 9.10
N ARG A 154 -8.25 18.65 7.94
CA ARG A 154 -8.54 19.61 6.86
C ARG A 154 -9.81 19.28 6.07
N GLU A 155 -9.94 18.03 5.58
CA GLU A 155 -11.00 17.65 4.64
C GLU A 155 -12.31 17.30 5.36
N LEU A 156 -12.22 16.45 6.38
CA LEU A 156 -13.39 15.98 7.13
C LEU A 156 -13.77 16.88 8.31
N GLY A 157 -12.86 17.71 8.81
CA GLY A 157 -13.08 18.49 10.03
C GLY A 157 -13.41 17.64 11.26
N ALA A 158 -13.06 16.36 11.22
CA ALA A 158 -13.41 15.39 12.27
C ALA A 158 -12.60 15.60 13.55
N ILE A 159 -11.39 16.14 13.45
CA ILE A 159 -10.52 16.57 14.56
C ILE A 159 -9.99 17.98 14.30
N SER A 160 -9.51 18.67 15.32
CA SER A 160 -8.82 19.94 15.12
C SER A 160 -7.39 19.73 14.62
N LEU A 161 -6.80 20.78 14.01
CA LEU A 161 -5.40 20.76 13.61
C LEU A 161 -4.47 20.54 14.82
N GLU A 162 -4.77 21.18 15.94
CA GLU A 162 -4.02 21.03 17.20
C GLU A 162 -4.06 19.59 17.69
N HIS A 163 -5.22 18.92 17.58
CA HIS A 163 -5.34 17.49 17.93
C HIS A 163 -4.48 16.63 17.01
N ALA A 164 -4.52 16.86 15.70
CA ALA A 164 -3.69 16.14 14.74
C ALA A 164 -2.19 16.31 15.06
N ILE A 165 -1.75 17.54 15.26
CA ILE A 165 -0.34 17.85 15.59
C ILE A 165 0.06 17.23 16.93
N HIS A 166 -0.79 17.37 17.96
CA HIS A 166 -0.51 16.77 19.27
C HIS A 166 -0.37 15.24 19.18
N SER A 167 -1.24 14.59 18.42
CA SER A 167 -1.17 13.14 18.21
C SER A 167 0.14 12.67 17.55
N MET A 168 0.70 13.51 16.67
CA MET A 168 1.96 13.25 15.97
C MET A 168 3.21 13.63 16.76
N THR A 169 3.08 14.43 17.80
CA THR A 169 4.21 15.03 18.52
C THR A 169 4.13 14.78 20.04
N GLY A 170 3.42 15.62 20.78
CA GLY A 170 3.40 15.61 22.25
C GLY A 170 2.86 14.30 22.82
N LYS A 171 1.80 13.75 22.24
CA LYS A 171 1.21 12.47 22.69
C LYS A 171 2.20 11.31 22.54
N LEU A 172 2.86 11.21 21.36
CA LEU A 172 3.89 10.20 21.12
C LEU A 172 5.11 10.40 22.02
N ALA A 173 5.59 11.64 22.17
CA ALA A 173 6.69 11.96 23.05
C ALA A 173 6.40 11.53 24.50
N GLY A 174 5.19 11.78 24.98
CA GLY A 174 4.74 11.31 26.30
C GLY A 174 4.71 9.79 26.40
N HIS A 175 4.15 9.11 25.41
CA HIS A 175 4.06 7.65 25.38
C HIS A 175 5.43 6.96 25.39
N PHE A 176 6.37 7.47 24.59
CA PHE A 176 7.74 6.94 24.50
C PHE A 176 8.71 7.57 25.52
N ASN A 177 8.21 8.38 26.45
CA ASN A 177 9.03 9.05 27.48
C ASN A 177 10.17 9.92 26.93
N LEU A 178 9.93 10.60 25.79
CA LEU A 178 10.85 11.54 25.17
C LEU A 178 10.70 12.91 25.84
N LYS A 179 11.51 13.19 26.86
CA LYS A 179 11.35 14.38 27.73
C LYS A 179 11.73 15.70 27.08
N ASP A 180 12.59 15.67 26.08
CA ASP A 180 13.22 16.83 25.48
C ASP A 180 12.57 17.32 24.18
N ARG A 181 11.48 16.70 23.72
CA ARG A 181 10.84 17.01 22.42
C ARG A 181 9.32 16.83 22.46
N GLY A 182 8.65 17.02 21.30
CA GLY A 182 7.21 16.88 21.14
C GLY A 182 6.39 18.11 21.52
N GLU A 183 7.04 19.16 22.05
CA GLU A 183 6.42 20.44 22.43
C GLU A 183 7.37 21.59 22.12
N LEU A 184 6.82 22.72 21.68
CA LEU A 184 7.56 23.99 21.59
C LEU A 184 7.58 24.65 22.97
N LYS A 185 8.66 24.44 23.71
CA LYS A 185 8.82 24.93 25.08
C LYS A 185 10.27 25.27 25.37
N VAL A 186 10.50 26.32 26.15
CA VAL A 186 11.83 26.70 26.60
C VAL A 186 12.53 25.55 27.31
N GLY A 187 13.77 25.26 26.91
CA GLY A 187 14.56 24.14 27.42
C GLY A 187 14.38 22.80 26.69
N LYS A 188 13.44 22.71 25.74
CA LYS A 188 13.29 21.56 24.85
C LYS A 188 14.02 21.75 23.51
N ARG A 189 14.24 20.67 22.77
CA ARG A 189 14.82 20.73 21.43
C ARG A 189 13.90 21.48 20.48
N ALA A 190 14.50 22.31 19.66
CA ALA A 190 13.80 23.06 18.62
C ALA A 190 13.70 22.26 17.30
N ASP A 191 13.10 21.08 17.35
CA ASP A 191 12.76 20.28 16.16
C ASP A 191 11.44 20.86 15.61
N ILE A 192 11.54 21.81 14.68
CA ILE A 192 10.38 22.60 14.20
C ILE A 192 10.14 22.33 12.73
N ALA A 193 8.92 21.93 12.39
CA ALA A 193 8.42 21.86 11.02
C ALA A 193 7.51 23.07 10.74
N VAL A 194 7.75 23.74 9.62
CA VAL A 194 6.89 24.83 9.14
C VAL A 194 6.26 24.38 7.82
N PHE A 195 4.95 24.50 7.70
CA PHE A 195 4.23 24.07 6.51
C PHE A 195 3.02 24.94 6.21
N HIS A 196 2.60 24.92 4.96
CA HIS A 196 1.33 25.48 4.53
C HIS A 196 0.25 24.40 4.56
N LEU A 197 -0.82 24.60 5.30
CA LEU A 197 -1.87 23.59 5.48
C LEU A 197 -2.49 23.16 4.14
N ASP A 198 -2.70 24.10 3.22
CA ASP A 198 -3.31 23.84 1.92
C ASP A 198 -2.37 23.13 0.92
N GLU A 199 -1.06 23.14 1.19
CA GLU A 199 -0.06 22.55 0.31
C GLU A 199 0.35 21.13 0.72
N ILE A 200 0.02 20.70 1.94
CA ILE A 200 0.31 19.35 2.39
C ILE A 200 -0.52 18.35 1.59
N ALA A 201 0.16 17.33 1.04
CA ALA A 201 -0.47 16.21 0.38
C ALA A 201 0.17 14.89 0.81
N THR A 202 -0.64 13.85 0.94
CA THR A 202 -0.19 12.49 1.27
C THR A 202 0.48 11.77 0.11
N ARG A 203 0.27 12.26 -1.12
CA ARG A 203 0.87 11.72 -2.34
C ARG A 203 1.57 12.83 -3.11
N PRO A 204 2.74 12.56 -3.72
CA PRO A 204 3.37 13.52 -4.60
C PRO A 204 2.44 13.83 -5.77
N LYS A 205 2.25 15.12 -6.09
CA LYS A 205 1.40 15.58 -7.20
C LYS A 205 1.95 15.20 -8.58
N LYS A 206 3.21 14.76 -8.65
CA LYS A 206 3.85 14.22 -9.88
C LYS A 206 4.81 13.09 -9.47
N LYS A 207 4.87 12.02 -10.29
CA LYS A 207 6.00 11.10 -10.25
C LYS A 207 7.27 11.89 -10.54
N VAL A 208 8.23 11.79 -9.65
CA VAL A 208 9.61 12.24 -9.90
C VAL A 208 10.30 11.17 -10.71
#